data_7ab0317c36e8fd22a114d1824ec0cadf
#
_entry.id   7ab0317c36e8fd22a114d1824ec0cadf
#
_cell.length_a   1.000
_cell.length_b   1.000
_cell.length_c   1.000
_cell.angle_alpha   90.00
_cell.angle_beta   90.00
_cell.angle_gamma   90.00
#
_symmetry.space_group_name_H-M   'P 1'
#
loop_
_entity.id
_entity.type
_entity.pdbx_description
1 polymer ?
#
loop_
_entity_poly.entity_id
_entity_poly.type
_entity_poly.pdbx_seq_one_letter_code
_entity_poly.pdbx_strand_id
1 'polypeptide(L)'
;MVSFDSEIFELQRQVERQIEGQLQQIDRITDHNQWKVIHAFQQRKVSDFHFAGSTGYAYNDRGREVLDEVYADVFGAEAALVRPHFASGTHTISTALFGVLRPGDELFYITGKPYDTLHKVIGEPGDGTGSLRDFGIGYRETALTDEGGVDWAAVEKSITPATKVIGIQRSRGYDWRSSFCVAEIADMVTRVKALKEDVIVFVDNCYGEFTEEREPTEVGVDLMAGSLIKNPGGGIAETGGYICGKEQYVQLAAYRLTAPGIGGEVGAMLGTTRGIYQGLYMAPTIVGQAIKGSTFAAAMFAESGFVTKPAWNEARTDLIQAVKFSSAEHLIAFVQGIQRAAAVDSHVVPEPWDMPGYEHPVIMAAGTFIQGGSLELSADAPIREPYIGYMQGGLTYSHVKYGVLMALQTMKDRKLL
;
A
#
# COMPACT_ATOMS: atom_id res chain seq x y z
N MET A 1 -7.73 29.00 16.53
CA MET A 1 -6.96 28.63 15.31
C MET A 1 -5.49 28.61 15.68
N VAL A 2 -4.73 27.57 15.33
CA VAL A 2 -3.28 27.57 15.56
C VAL A 2 -2.65 28.69 14.73
N SER A 3 -1.80 29.50 15.32
CA SER A 3 -1.03 30.51 14.61
C SER A 3 0.28 29.88 14.17
N PHE A 4 0.53 29.82 12.88
CA PHE A 4 1.83 29.45 12.33
C PHE A 4 2.73 30.67 12.19
N ASP A 5 4.03 30.45 12.29
CA ASP A 5 5.04 31.47 12.04
C ASP A 5 4.97 32.01 10.61
N SER A 6 5.22 33.31 10.43
CA SER A 6 5.14 33.93 9.09
C SER A 6 6.12 33.33 8.09
N GLU A 7 7.31 32.88 8.53
CA GLU A 7 8.31 32.26 7.67
C GLU A 7 7.80 30.91 7.11
N ILE A 8 7.07 30.13 7.93
CA ILE A 8 6.47 28.87 7.48
C ILE A 8 5.40 29.14 6.42
N PHE A 9 4.59 30.18 6.56
CA PHE A 9 3.61 30.56 5.54
C PHE A 9 4.25 31.11 4.26
N GLU A 10 5.36 31.81 4.37
CA GLU A 10 6.12 32.28 3.20
C GLU A 10 6.70 31.10 2.44
N LEU A 11 7.30 30.16 3.14
CA LEU A 11 7.81 28.92 2.60
C LEU A 11 6.69 28.11 1.91
N GLN A 12 5.52 27.95 2.54
CA GLN A 12 4.37 27.31 1.93
C GLN A 12 4.01 27.91 0.56
N ARG A 13 3.90 29.26 0.49
CA ARG A 13 3.56 29.95 -0.77
C ARG A 13 4.62 29.78 -1.85
N GLN A 14 5.88 29.73 -1.48
CA GLN A 14 6.99 29.45 -2.39
C GLN A 14 6.88 28.03 -2.95
N VAL A 15 6.75 27.03 -2.07
CA VAL A 15 6.65 25.62 -2.41
C VAL A 15 5.42 25.33 -3.29
N GLU A 16 4.25 25.91 -2.98
CA GLU A 16 3.03 25.71 -3.79
C GLU A 16 3.23 26.15 -5.24
N ARG A 17 3.94 27.26 -5.48
CA ARG A 17 4.31 27.69 -6.84
C ARG A 17 5.32 26.74 -7.50
N GLN A 18 6.29 26.26 -6.72
CA GLN A 18 7.35 25.37 -7.22
C GLN A 18 6.81 24.03 -7.72
N ILE A 19 5.82 23.46 -7.02
CA ILE A 19 5.28 22.12 -7.32
C ILE A 19 4.05 22.14 -8.24
N GLU A 20 3.62 23.28 -8.76
CA GLU A 20 2.37 23.41 -9.54
C GLU A 20 2.32 22.44 -10.72
N GLY A 21 3.42 22.27 -11.44
CA GLY A 21 3.50 21.35 -12.57
C GLY A 21 3.29 19.87 -12.18
N GLN A 22 3.81 19.46 -11.01
CA GLN A 22 3.61 18.13 -10.45
C GLN A 22 2.17 17.91 -10.04
N LEU A 23 1.52 18.92 -9.42
CA LEU A 23 0.11 18.84 -9.03
C LEU A 23 -0.77 18.63 -10.25
N GLN A 24 -0.52 19.33 -11.37
CA GLN A 24 -1.25 19.16 -12.62
C GLN A 24 -1.04 17.78 -13.26
N GLN A 25 0.16 17.20 -13.14
CA GLN A 25 0.41 15.83 -13.60
C GLN A 25 -0.37 14.81 -12.77
N ILE A 26 -0.39 14.99 -11.45
CA ILE A 26 -1.17 14.14 -10.55
C ILE A 26 -2.67 14.19 -10.89
N ASP A 27 -3.20 15.40 -11.21
CA ASP A 27 -4.61 15.54 -11.64
C ASP A 27 -4.91 14.75 -12.91
N ARG A 28 -4.02 14.74 -13.90
CA ARG A 28 -4.20 13.94 -15.12
C ARG A 28 -4.27 12.43 -14.83
N ILE A 29 -3.39 11.91 -13.97
CA ILE A 29 -3.40 10.50 -13.56
C ILE A 29 -4.70 10.20 -12.79
N THR A 30 -5.11 11.11 -11.92
CA THR A 30 -6.35 11.01 -11.15
C THR A 30 -7.56 10.92 -12.07
N ASP A 31 -7.66 11.80 -13.07
CA ASP A 31 -8.76 11.82 -14.05
C ASP A 31 -8.80 10.52 -14.85
N HIS A 32 -7.64 10.05 -15.34
CA HIS A 32 -7.55 8.79 -16.07
C HIS A 32 -8.10 7.61 -15.23
N ASN A 33 -7.64 7.47 -14.00
CA ASN A 33 -8.08 6.41 -13.10
C ASN A 33 -9.55 6.56 -12.69
N GLN A 34 -10.04 7.80 -12.49
CA GLN A 34 -11.45 8.05 -12.19
C GLN A 34 -12.35 7.61 -13.35
N TRP A 35 -11.95 7.90 -14.58
CA TRP A 35 -12.72 7.47 -15.77
C TRP A 35 -12.69 5.95 -15.93
N LYS A 36 -11.55 5.31 -15.67
CA LYS A 36 -11.43 3.84 -15.65
C LYS A 36 -12.41 3.20 -14.65
N VAL A 37 -12.49 3.74 -13.43
CA VAL A 37 -13.44 3.26 -12.41
C VAL A 37 -14.89 3.50 -12.86
N ILE A 38 -15.24 4.70 -13.33
CA ILE A 38 -16.60 5.01 -13.80
C ILE A 38 -17.00 4.07 -14.94
N HIS A 39 -16.08 3.82 -15.89
CA HIS A 39 -16.34 2.92 -17.01
C HIS A 39 -16.63 1.48 -16.56
N ALA A 40 -15.87 0.94 -15.61
CA ALA A 40 -16.12 -0.39 -15.03
C ALA A 40 -17.52 -0.47 -14.38
N PHE A 41 -17.91 0.54 -13.59
CA PHE A 41 -19.24 0.61 -12.99
C PHE A 41 -20.34 0.62 -14.06
N GLN A 42 -20.17 1.39 -15.14
CA GLN A 42 -21.13 1.48 -16.24
C GLN A 42 -21.23 0.16 -17.02
N GLN A 43 -20.11 -0.47 -17.35
CA GLN A 43 -20.06 -1.75 -18.05
C GLN A 43 -20.76 -2.85 -17.25
N ARG A 44 -20.52 -2.93 -15.94
CA ARG A 44 -21.15 -3.91 -15.05
C ARG A 44 -22.56 -3.49 -14.61
N LYS A 45 -23.08 -2.35 -15.11
CA LYS A 45 -24.43 -1.84 -14.83
C LYS A 45 -24.72 -1.77 -13.33
N VAL A 46 -23.73 -1.26 -12.55
CA VAL A 46 -23.88 -1.11 -11.11
C VAL A 46 -25.13 -0.27 -10.81
N SER A 47 -25.99 -0.77 -9.94
CA SER A 47 -27.25 -0.13 -9.53
C SER A 47 -27.40 -0.21 -8.01
N ASP A 48 -28.37 0.50 -7.45
CA ASP A 48 -28.67 0.47 -6.02
C ASP A 48 -29.00 -0.92 -5.47
N PHE A 49 -29.52 -1.81 -6.33
CA PHE A 49 -29.76 -3.22 -6.00
C PHE A 49 -28.49 -3.94 -5.51
N HIS A 50 -27.32 -3.62 -6.09
CA HIS A 50 -26.05 -4.25 -5.74
C HIS A 50 -25.55 -3.83 -4.34
N PHE A 51 -26.15 -2.79 -3.74
CA PHE A 51 -25.80 -2.35 -2.39
C PHE A 51 -26.63 -3.04 -1.30
N ALA A 52 -27.59 -3.87 -1.68
CA ALA A 52 -28.37 -4.66 -0.75
C ALA A 52 -27.50 -5.71 -0.08
N GLY A 53 -27.62 -5.84 1.23
CA GLY A 53 -26.88 -6.87 1.97
C GLY A 53 -27.54 -8.24 1.83
N SER A 54 -26.73 -9.28 1.97
CA SER A 54 -27.16 -10.68 2.12
C SER A 54 -26.73 -11.23 3.46
N THR A 55 -27.27 -12.38 3.84
CA THR A 55 -27.03 -13.02 5.14
C THR A 55 -26.66 -14.49 5.01
N GLY A 56 -26.07 -15.05 6.06
CA GLY A 56 -25.71 -16.46 6.11
C GLY A 56 -24.71 -16.86 5.02
N TYR A 57 -24.99 -17.90 4.27
CA TYR A 57 -24.11 -18.36 3.18
C TYR A 57 -24.07 -17.38 2.00
N ALA A 58 -25.11 -16.57 1.83
CA ALA A 58 -25.17 -15.54 0.81
C ALA A 58 -24.89 -16.06 -0.62
N TYR A 59 -25.45 -17.22 -0.96
CA TYR A 59 -25.43 -17.70 -2.35
C TYR A 59 -26.12 -16.70 -3.28
N ASN A 60 -25.56 -16.51 -4.48
CA ASN A 60 -26.08 -15.56 -5.48
C ASN A 60 -26.14 -14.10 -4.98
N ASP A 61 -25.21 -13.68 -4.14
CA ASP A 61 -25.07 -12.28 -3.74
C ASP A 61 -24.55 -11.45 -4.93
N ARG A 62 -25.50 -10.87 -5.68
CA ARG A 62 -25.17 -10.09 -6.89
C ARG A 62 -24.31 -8.87 -6.58
N GLY A 63 -24.44 -8.28 -5.39
CA GLY A 63 -23.58 -7.18 -4.97
C GLY A 63 -22.12 -7.59 -4.86
N ARG A 64 -21.87 -8.74 -4.23
CA ARG A 64 -20.53 -9.32 -4.11
C ARG A 64 -19.95 -9.75 -5.46
N GLU A 65 -20.73 -10.47 -6.27
CA GLU A 65 -20.29 -10.97 -7.57
C GLU A 65 -19.91 -9.82 -8.51
N VAL A 66 -20.79 -8.82 -8.64
CA VAL A 66 -20.52 -7.65 -9.50
C VAL A 66 -19.38 -6.79 -8.94
N LEU A 67 -19.18 -6.75 -7.62
CA LEU A 67 -18.02 -6.08 -7.03
C LEU A 67 -16.69 -6.72 -7.47
N ASP A 68 -16.63 -8.05 -7.46
CA ASP A 68 -15.47 -8.80 -7.95
C ASP A 68 -15.20 -8.47 -9.44
N GLU A 69 -16.25 -8.49 -10.27
CA GLU A 69 -16.15 -8.13 -11.70
C GLU A 69 -15.69 -6.68 -11.92
N VAL A 70 -16.19 -5.71 -11.15
CA VAL A 70 -15.76 -4.30 -11.22
C VAL A 70 -14.29 -4.15 -10.86
N TYR A 71 -13.83 -4.83 -9.79
CA TYR A 71 -12.42 -4.82 -9.42
C TYR A 71 -11.54 -5.46 -10.51
N ALA A 72 -11.97 -6.57 -11.10
CA ALA A 72 -11.24 -7.19 -12.21
C ALA A 72 -11.09 -6.22 -13.39
N ASP A 73 -12.15 -5.54 -13.79
CA ASP A 73 -12.13 -4.55 -14.87
C ASP A 73 -11.22 -3.35 -14.54
N VAL A 74 -11.33 -2.79 -13.32
CA VAL A 74 -10.53 -1.63 -12.89
C VAL A 74 -9.04 -1.94 -12.86
N PHE A 75 -8.68 -3.13 -12.42
CA PHE A 75 -7.28 -3.57 -12.31
C PHE A 75 -6.77 -4.32 -13.54
N GLY A 76 -7.57 -4.44 -14.61
CA GLY A 76 -7.18 -5.14 -15.84
C GLY A 76 -6.82 -6.62 -15.60
N ALA A 77 -7.56 -7.30 -14.74
CA ALA A 77 -7.36 -8.69 -14.34
C ALA A 77 -8.45 -9.60 -14.93
N GLU A 78 -8.16 -10.90 -15.01
CA GLU A 78 -9.17 -11.91 -15.44
C GLU A 78 -10.26 -12.10 -14.38
N ALA A 79 -9.89 -12.04 -13.10
CA ALA A 79 -10.79 -12.19 -11.97
C ALA A 79 -10.31 -11.40 -10.75
N ALA A 80 -11.24 -11.17 -9.81
CA ALA A 80 -10.94 -10.60 -8.50
C ALA A 80 -11.70 -11.32 -7.38
N LEU A 81 -11.19 -11.20 -6.16
CA LEU A 81 -11.82 -11.63 -4.90
C LEU A 81 -11.77 -10.48 -3.92
N VAL A 82 -12.89 -9.81 -3.69
CA VAL A 82 -13.00 -8.61 -2.84
C VAL A 82 -13.86 -8.95 -1.64
N ARG A 83 -13.26 -9.01 -0.43
CA ARG A 83 -13.99 -9.51 0.74
C ARG A 83 -13.68 -8.71 2.00
N PRO A 84 -14.70 -8.39 2.81
CA PRO A 84 -14.52 -7.84 4.15
C PRO A 84 -13.90 -8.84 5.13
N HIS A 85 -13.92 -10.13 4.81
CA HIS A 85 -13.37 -11.21 5.63
C HIS A 85 -11.85 -11.21 5.73
N PHE A 86 -11.16 -10.47 4.88
CA PHE A 86 -9.72 -10.22 5.05
C PHE A 86 -9.51 -9.24 6.21
N ALA A 87 -9.01 -9.75 7.33
CA ALA A 87 -8.81 -8.94 8.55
C ALA A 87 -7.70 -7.88 8.41
N SER A 88 -6.83 -8.01 7.41
CA SER A 88 -5.71 -7.08 7.16
C SER A 88 -5.09 -7.33 5.77
N GLY A 89 -4.23 -6.41 5.31
CA GLY A 89 -3.43 -6.62 4.11
C GLY A 89 -2.53 -7.86 4.22
N THR A 90 -1.92 -8.08 5.39
CA THR A 90 -1.12 -9.30 5.65
C THR A 90 -1.96 -10.57 5.50
N HIS A 91 -3.21 -10.59 5.99
CA HIS A 91 -4.12 -11.73 5.80
C HIS A 91 -4.44 -11.94 4.32
N THR A 92 -4.65 -10.87 3.56
CA THR A 92 -4.93 -10.95 2.12
C THR A 92 -3.74 -11.57 1.36
N ILE A 93 -2.53 -11.06 1.61
CA ILE A 93 -1.29 -11.56 1.00
C ILE A 93 -1.03 -13.01 1.41
N SER A 94 -1.17 -13.33 2.70
CA SER A 94 -1.05 -14.70 3.22
C SER A 94 -2.01 -15.65 2.51
N THR A 95 -3.28 -15.26 2.35
CA THR A 95 -4.29 -16.06 1.66
C THR A 95 -3.92 -16.31 0.19
N ALA A 96 -3.44 -15.28 -0.51
CA ALA A 96 -2.98 -15.41 -1.89
C ALA A 96 -1.81 -16.41 -2.01
N LEU A 97 -0.78 -16.27 -1.16
CA LEU A 97 0.41 -17.12 -1.18
C LEU A 97 0.09 -18.58 -0.81
N PHE A 98 -0.62 -18.81 0.28
CA PHE A 98 -1.07 -20.17 0.66
C PHE A 98 -2.04 -20.79 -0.35
N GLY A 99 -2.75 -19.97 -1.12
CA GLY A 99 -3.62 -20.42 -2.20
C GLY A 99 -2.84 -21.11 -3.30
N VAL A 100 -1.71 -20.56 -3.70
CA VAL A 100 -0.94 -21.01 -4.89
C VAL A 100 0.29 -21.85 -4.58
N LEU A 101 0.82 -21.81 -3.34
CA LEU A 101 1.99 -22.58 -2.93
C LEU A 101 1.60 -23.96 -2.35
N ARG A 102 2.45 -24.96 -2.57
CA ARG A 102 2.31 -26.32 -2.05
C ARG A 102 3.61 -26.77 -1.37
N PRO A 103 3.58 -27.79 -0.48
CA PRO A 103 4.80 -28.35 0.10
C PRO A 103 5.82 -28.75 -0.98
N GLY A 104 7.05 -28.27 -0.84
CA GLY A 104 8.13 -28.44 -1.80
C GLY A 104 8.30 -27.29 -2.80
N ASP A 105 7.31 -26.39 -2.92
CA ASP A 105 7.45 -25.16 -3.69
C ASP A 105 8.33 -24.13 -2.94
N GLU A 106 8.88 -23.17 -3.68
CA GLU A 106 9.66 -22.06 -3.14
C GLU A 106 9.01 -20.71 -3.49
N LEU A 107 8.89 -19.83 -2.49
CA LEU A 107 8.61 -18.40 -2.63
C LEU A 107 9.94 -17.65 -2.71
N PHE A 108 10.16 -16.90 -3.79
CA PHE A 108 11.38 -16.13 -3.99
C PHE A 108 11.09 -14.64 -4.19
N TYR A 109 11.46 -13.79 -3.21
CA TYR A 109 11.38 -12.34 -3.33
C TYR A 109 12.60 -11.78 -4.03
N ILE A 110 12.38 -11.05 -5.13
CA ILE A 110 13.44 -10.43 -5.95
C ILE A 110 13.63 -8.93 -5.67
N THR A 111 12.79 -8.35 -4.82
CA THR A 111 12.81 -6.92 -4.47
C THR A 111 13.31 -6.66 -3.05
N GLY A 112 14.17 -7.52 -2.55
CA GLY A 112 14.68 -7.48 -1.19
C GLY A 112 13.73 -8.15 -0.19
N LYS A 113 14.00 -7.93 1.07
CA LYS A 113 13.22 -8.43 2.19
C LYS A 113 11.79 -7.86 2.13
N PRO A 114 10.71 -8.69 2.18
CA PRO A 114 9.36 -8.18 2.22
C PRO A 114 9.03 -7.48 3.54
N TYR A 115 7.88 -6.84 3.62
CA TYR A 115 7.42 -6.09 4.79
C TYR A 115 7.41 -6.96 6.07
N ASP A 116 7.75 -6.37 7.21
CA ASP A 116 8.00 -7.07 8.47
C ASP A 116 6.91 -8.08 8.89
N THR A 117 5.62 -7.72 8.73
CA THR A 117 4.52 -8.64 9.08
C THR A 117 4.49 -9.89 8.19
N LEU A 118 4.99 -9.81 6.96
CA LEU A 118 5.06 -10.96 6.05
C LEU A 118 6.17 -11.94 6.44
N HIS A 119 7.22 -11.49 7.15
CA HIS A 119 8.23 -12.39 7.71
C HIS A 119 7.62 -13.43 8.63
N LYS A 120 6.61 -13.05 9.42
CA LYS A 120 5.92 -14.00 10.31
C LYS A 120 5.04 -14.97 9.53
N VAL A 121 4.47 -14.56 8.41
CA VAL A 121 3.74 -15.45 7.49
C VAL A 121 4.70 -16.45 6.83
N ILE A 122 5.88 -16.00 6.42
CA ILE A 122 6.94 -16.85 5.88
C ILE A 122 7.45 -17.80 6.96
N GLY A 123 7.78 -17.28 8.16
CA GLY A 123 8.22 -18.01 9.35
C GLY A 123 9.68 -18.42 9.30
N GLU A 124 10.16 -18.90 10.44
CA GLU A 124 11.44 -19.58 10.57
C GLU A 124 11.23 -21.09 10.72
N PRO A 125 12.19 -21.92 10.27
CA PRO A 125 12.05 -23.37 10.38
C PRO A 125 11.85 -23.81 11.84
N GLY A 126 10.72 -24.46 12.12
CA GLY A 126 10.41 -25.01 13.44
C GLY A 126 9.68 -24.07 14.40
N ASP A 127 9.26 -22.87 13.95
CA ASP A 127 8.44 -21.94 14.76
C ASP A 127 7.11 -22.56 15.24
N GLY A 128 6.56 -23.51 14.49
CA GLY A 128 5.30 -24.17 14.82
C GLY A 128 4.08 -23.24 14.83
N THR A 129 4.16 -22.11 14.13
CA THR A 129 3.11 -21.08 14.07
C THR A 129 2.11 -21.29 12.92
N GLY A 130 2.33 -22.30 12.07
CA GLY A 130 1.57 -22.53 10.84
C GLY A 130 2.01 -21.61 9.70
N SER A 131 3.27 -21.19 9.70
CA SER A 131 3.90 -20.39 8.66
C SER A 131 4.08 -21.16 7.34
N LEU A 132 4.44 -20.47 6.24
CA LEU A 132 4.78 -21.12 4.98
C LEU A 132 5.86 -22.20 5.16
N ARG A 133 6.89 -21.91 5.95
CA ARG A 133 7.98 -22.88 6.22
C ARG A 133 7.51 -24.08 7.02
N ASP A 134 6.59 -23.91 7.97
CA ASP A 134 5.98 -25.04 8.70
C ASP A 134 5.21 -26.00 7.78
N PHE A 135 4.66 -25.48 6.67
CA PHE A 135 4.00 -26.29 5.64
C PHE A 135 4.96 -26.79 4.55
N GLY A 136 6.28 -26.67 4.77
CA GLY A 136 7.30 -27.23 3.87
C GLY A 136 7.49 -26.40 2.60
N ILE A 137 7.14 -25.11 2.62
CA ILE A 137 7.38 -24.17 1.52
C ILE A 137 8.72 -23.50 1.74
N GLY A 138 9.60 -23.56 0.73
CA GLY A 138 10.90 -22.90 0.73
C GLY A 138 10.75 -21.39 0.62
N TYR A 139 11.72 -20.66 1.17
CA TYR A 139 11.79 -19.20 1.04
C TYR A 139 13.20 -18.75 0.67
N ARG A 140 13.27 -17.79 -0.23
CA ARG A 140 14.49 -17.11 -0.68
C ARG A 140 14.23 -15.64 -0.94
N GLU A 141 15.26 -14.82 -0.77
CA GLU A 141 15.25 -13.41 -1.17
C GLU A 141 16.62 -13.04 -1.74
N THR A 142 16.66 -12.01 -2.59
CA THR A 142 17.88 -11.33 -3.03
C THR A 142 17.84 -9.88 -2.57
N ALA A 143 18.96 -9.37 -2.06
CA ALA A 143 19.10 -7.95 -1.81
C ALA A 143 19.00 -7.16 -3.12
N LEU A 144 18.57 -5.92 -3.03
CA LEU A 144 18.67 -4.96 -4.14
C LEU A 144 20.11 -4.51 -4.32
N THR A 145 20.43 -3.97 -5.49
CA THR A 145 21.71 -3.29 -5.73
C THR A 145 21.81 -2.02 -4.89
N ASP A 146 23.00 -1.45 -4.80
CA ASP A 146 23.22 -0.18 -4.06
C ASP A 146 22.39 0.99 -4.63
N GLU A 147 22.06 0.93 -5.93
CA GLU A 147 21.17 1.89 -6.61
C GLU A 147 19.68 1.62 -6.35
N GLY A 148 19.34 0.52 -5.67
CA GLY A 148 17.95 0.13 -5.33
C GLY A 148 17.23 -0.64 -6.43
N GLY A 149 17.92 -1.10 -7.45
CA GLY A 149 17.38 -1.97 -8.51
C GLY A 149 17.49 -3.46 -8.15
N VAL A 150 16.83 -4.31 -8.94
CA VAL A 150 16.92 -5.77 -8.79
C VAL A 150 18.30 -6.27 -9.20
N ASP A 151 18.96 -7.06 -8.34
CA ASP A 151 20.21 -7.76 -8.68
C ASP A 151 19.91 -8.97 -9.58
N TRP A 152 19.87 -8.73 -10.87
CA TRP A 152 19.54 -9.76 -11.86
C TRP A 152 20.54 -10.91 -11.89
N ALA A 153 21.82 -10.67 -11.64
CA ALA A 153 22.83 -11.73 -11.61
C ALA A 153 22.56 -12.69 -10.43
N ALA A 154 22.18 -12.15 -9.28
CA ALA A 154 21.76 -12.96 -8.13
C ALA A 154 20.43 -13.68 -8.38
N VAL A 155 19.45 -13.02 -9.00
CA VAL A 155 18.15 -13.63 -9.35
C VAL A 155 18.33 -14.81 -10.30
N GLU A 156 19.03 -14.63 -11.42
CA GLU A 156 19.28 -15.68 -12.42
C GLU A 156 19.95 -16.92 -11.81
N LYS A 157 20.91 -16.70 -10.92
CA LYS A 157 21.62 -17.78 -10.23
C LYS A 157 20.76 -18.51 -9.20
N SER A 158 19.73 -17.84 -8.67
CA SER A 158 18.93 -18.31 -7.54
C SER A 158 17.64 -19.02 -7.94
N ILE A 159 17.15 -18.84 -9.16
CA ILE A 159 15.96 -19.55 -9.66
C ILE A 159 16.26 -21.05 -9.76
N THR A 160 15.37 -21.88 -9.21
CA THR A 160 15.47 -23.32 -9.18
C THR A 160 14.18 -23.97 -9.73
N PRO A 161 14.16 -25.29 -9.99
CA PRO A 161 12.93 -25.99 -10.33
C PRO A 161 11.82 -25.84 -9.26
N ALA A 162 12.19 -25.67 -7.97
CA ALA A 162 11.24 -25.47 -6.88
C ALA A 162 10.66 -24.05 -6.82
N THR A 163 11.29 -23.05 -7.44
CA THR A 163 10.81 -21.68 -7.46
C THR A 163 9.45 -21.62 -8.16
N LYS A 164 8.38 -21.50 -7.38
CA LYS A 164 6.99 -21.49 -7.86
C LYS A 164 6.42 -20.09 -7.94
N VAL A 165 6.73 -19.23 -6.95
CA VAL A 165 6.26 -17.84 -6.88
C VAL A 165 7.45 -16.90 -6.81
N ILE A 166 7.48 -15.91 -7.72
CA ILE A 166 8.33 -14.73 -7.59
C ILE A 166 7.52 -13.64 -6.90
N GLY A 167 7.99 -13.19 -5.73
CA GLY A 167 7.38 -12.13 -4.94
C GLY A 167 8.00 -10.77 -5.28
N ILE A 168 7.16 -9.77 -5.49
CA ILE A 168 7.53 -8.37 -5.69
C ILE A 168 6.78 -7.53 -4.66
N GLN A 169 7.50 -6.79 -3.84
CA GLN A 169 6.92 -5.74 -3.01
C GLN A 169 7.08 -4.40 -3.73
N ARG A 170 5.97 -3.81 -4.19
CA ARG A 170 5.98 -2.57 -4.96
C ARG A 170 6.41 -1.38 -4.11
N SER A 171 5.73 -1.15 -3.00
CA SER A 171 6.02 -0.04 -2.09
C SER A 171 7.29 -0.27 -1.28
N ARG A 172 7.93 0.83 -0.85
CA ARG A 172 9.19 0.79 -0.09
C ARG A 172 9.09 0.23 1.33
N GLY A 173 7.90 0.28 1.95
CA GLY A 173 7.80 0.00 3.39
C GLY A 173 8.67 0.96 4.22
N TYR A 174 9.42 0.46 5.20
CA TYR A 174 10.37 1.22 6.02
C TYR A 174 11.80 1.25 5.45
N ASP A 175 11.94 1.22 4.12
CA ASP A 175 13.24 1.21 3.46
C ASP A 175 13.54 2.55 2.78
N TRP A 176 14.83 2.91 2.70
CA TRP A 176 15.30 4.09 1.97
C TRP A 176 15.53 3.79 0.48
N ARG A 177 14.70 2.94 -0.12
CA ARG A 177 14.68 2.67 -1.55
C ARG A 177 13.58 3.45 -2.28
N SER A 178 13.62 3.52 -3.58
CA SER A 178 12.47 3.92 -4.38
C SER A 178 11.43 2.79 -4.43
N SER A 179 10.17 3.14 -4.58
CA SER A 179 9.10 2.18 -4.89
C SER A 179 9.13 1.88 -6.38
N PHE A 180 8.75 0.67 -6.78
CA PHE A 180 8.81 0.26 -8.18
C PHE A 180 7.62 0.80 -8.98
N CYS A 181 7.88 1.36 -10.17
CA CYS A 181 6.85 1.75 -11.11
C CYS A 181 6.33 0.52 -11.90
N VAL A 182 5.17 0.67 -12.52
CA VAL A 182 4.57 -0.41 -13.32
C VAL A 182 5.46 -0.80 -14.50
N ALA A 183 6.22 0.12 -15.06
CA ALA A 183 7.17 -0.17 -16.14
C ALA A 183 8.34 -1.05 -15.67
N GLU A 184 8.89 -0.80 -14.48
CA GLU A 184 9.92 -1.66 -13.87
C GLU A 184 9.36 -3.06 -13.55
N ILE A 185 8.10 -3.13 -13.06
CA ILE A 185 7.43 -4.41 -12.82
C ILE A 185 7.24 -5.18 -14.14
N ALA A 186 6.89 -4.50 -15.25
CA ALA A 186 6.81 -5.11 -16.57
C ALA A 186 8.14 -5.74 -17.04
N ASP A 187 9.26 -5.05 -16.80
CA ASP A 187 10.60 -5.57 -17.08
C ASP A 187 10.90 -6.81 -16.19
N MET A 188 10.57 -6.72 -14.89
CA MET A 188 10.72 -7.87 -13.97
C MET A 188 9.91 -9.08 -14.44
N VAL A 189 8.63 -8.90 -14.81
CA VAL A 189 7.79 -9.98 -15.35
C VAL A 189 8.43 -10.61 -16.59
N THR A 190 8.86 -9.78 -17.53
CA THR A 190 9.47 -10.24 -18.78
C THR A 190 10.72 -11.09 -18.52
N ARG A 191 11.61 -10.61 -17.66
CA ARG A 191 12.86 -11.31 -17.34
C ARG A 191 12.64 -12.60 -16.58
N VAL A 192 11.82 -12.60 -15.52
CA VAL A 192 11.59 -13.83 -14.75
C VAL A 192 10.86 -14.89 -15.57
N LYS A 193 9.92 -14.50 -16.45
CA LYS A 193 9.24 -15.44 -17.35
C LYS A 193 10.18 -16.00 -18.43
N ALA A 194 11.19 -15.24 -18.86
CA ALA A 194 12.22 -15.76 -19.75
C ALA A 194 13.13 -16.79 -19.07
N LEU A 195 13.38 -16.66 -17.76
CA LEU A 195 14.18 -17.61 -16.97
C LEU A 195 13.36 -18.85 -16.59
N LYS A 196 12.08 -18.71 -16.27
CA LYS A 196 11.17 -19.79 -15.87
C LYS A 196 9.73 -19.41 -16.23
N GLU A 197 9.24 -19.92 -17.35
CA GLU A 197 7.95 -19.55 -17.96
C GLU A 197 6.75 -19.84 -17.02
N ASP A 198 6.79 -20.95 -16.30
CA ASP A 198 5.70 -21.44 -15.45
C ASP A 198 5.68 -20.83 -14.03
N VAL A 199 6.59 -19.90 -13.73
CA VAL A 199 6.60 -19.20 -12.43
C VAL A 199 5.39 -18.25 -12.31
N ILE A 200 4.82 -18.15 -11.12
CA ILE A 200 3.76 -17.19 -10.78
C ILE A 200 4.41 -15.90 -10.31
N VAL A 201 4.15 -14.78 -10.99
CA VAL A 201 4.59 -13.47 -10.52
C VAL A 201 3.49 -12.89 -9.63
N PHE A 202 3.83 -12.71 -8.36
CA PHE A 202 2.97 -12.13 -7.33
C PHE A 202 3.44 -10.73 -6.94
N VAL A 203 2.50 -9.77 -6.85
CA VAL A 203 2.79 -8.40 -6.39
C VAL A 203 1.98 -8.07 -5.14
N ASP A 204 2.68 -7.66 -4.07
CA ASP A 204 2.08 -6.85 -3.00
C ASP A 204 1.95 -5.41 -3.52
N ASN A 205 0.71 -5.01 -3.83
CA ASN A 205 0.40 -3.71 -4.45
C ASN A 205 -0.02 -2.64 -3.43
N CYS A 206 0.04 -2.94 -2.13
CA CYS A 206 -0.34 -1.99 -1.08
C CYS A 206 0.33 -0.62 -1.28
N TYR A 207 -0.47 0.45 -1.29
CA TYR A 207 -0.11 1.85 -1.54
C TYR A 207 0.27 2.19 -2.99
N GLY A 208 0.31 1.21 -3.91
CA GLY A 208 0.60 1.46 -5.32
C GLY A 208 -0.64 1.72 -6.18
N GLU A 209 -1.80 1.30 -5.74
CA GLU A 209 -3.04 1.37 -6.52
C GLU A 209 -3.40 2.81 -6.89
N PHE A 210 -3.74 3.05 -8.14
CA PHE A 210 -4.12 4.36 -8.70
C PHE A 210 -3.03 5.45 -8.68
N THR A 211 -1.78 5.09 -8.38
CA THR A 211 -0.65 6.04 -8.41
C THR A 211 -0.11 6.27 -9.82
N GLU A 212 -0.39 5.36 -10.74
CA GLU A 212 -0.06 5.39 -12.16
C GLU A 212 -1.30 5.10 -13.00
N GLU A 213 -1.24 5.29 -14.33
CA GLU A 213 -2.37 5.02 -15.23
C GLU A 213 -2.67 3.53 -15.39
N ARG A 214 -1.63 2.68 -15.27
CA ARG A 214 -1.72 1.23 -15.36
C ARG A 214 -1.44 0.56 -14.01
N GLU A 215 -1.99 -0.65 -13.88
CA GLU A 215 -1.79 -1.51 -12.72
C GLU A 215 -0.86 -2.70 -13.06
N PRO A 216 -0.24 -3.35 -12.08
CA PRO A 216 0.69 -4.45 -12.32
C PRO A 216 0.09 -5.63 -13.11
N THR A 217 -1.18 -5.93 -12.95
CA THR A 217 -1.89 -6.98 -13.71
C THR A 217 -1.98 -6.69 -15.20
N GLU A 218 -2.04 -5.41 -15.60
CA GLU A 218 -2.06 -4.98 -17.00
C GLU A 218 -0.72 -5.18 -17.73
N VAL A 219 0.34 -5.53 -16.98
CA VAL A 219 1.69 -5.76 -17.54
C VAL A 219 2.21 -7.17 -17.32
N GLY A 220 1.30 -8.12 -17.05
CA GLY A 220 1.58 -9.55 -17.03
C GLY A 220 1.85 -10.14 -15.65
N VAL A 221 1.60 -9.41 -14.56
CA VAL A 221 1.57 -9.98 -13.21
C VAL A 221 0.44 -11.00 -13.11
N ASP A 222 0.75 -12.19 -12.58
CA ASP A 222 -0.20 -13.29 -12.51
C ASP A 222 -1.19 -13.17 -11.36
N LEU A 223 -0.75 -12.59 -10.23
CA LEU A 223 -1.56 -12.44 -9.03
C LEU A 223 -1.10 -11.20 -8.23
N MET A 224 -2.03 -10.43 -7.77
CA MET A 224 -1.80 -9.19 -7.02
C MET A 224 -2.74 -9.12 -5.83
N ALA A 225 -2.29 -8.58 -4.72
CA ALA A 225 -3.10 -8.45 -3.51
C ALA A 225 -2.86 -7.11 -2.81
N GLY A 226 -3.87 -6.66 -2.06
CA GLY A 226 -3.79 -5.46 -1.24
C GLY A 226 -4.92 -5.33 -0.23
N SER A 227 -4.93 -4.22 0.49
CA SER A 227 -5.88 -3.93 1.57
C SER A 227 -6.92 -2.90 1.16
N LEU A 228 -8.19 -3.12 1.53
CA LEU A 228 -9.26 -2.17 1.28
C LEU A 228 -9.24 -0.95 2.20
N ILE A 229 -8.56 -0.99 3.34
CA ILE A 229 -8.40 0.22 4.17
C ILE A 229 -7.35 1.19 3.61
N LYS A 230 -6.61 0.77 2.56
CA LYS A 230 -5.63 1.57 1.83
C LYS A 230 -6.27 2.20 0.58
N ASN A 231 -5.46 2.39 -0.47
CA ASN A 231 -5.86 3.10 -1.68
C ASN A 231 -7.23 2.70 -2.23
N PRO A 232 -7.54 1.39 -2.48
CA PRO A 232 -8.79 1.03 -3.16
C PRO A 232 -10.05 1.29 -2.35
N GLY A 233 -9.93 1.46 -1.05
CA GLY A 233 -11.08 1.76 -0.20
C GLY A 233 -11.43 3.23 -0.09
N GLY A 234 -10.61 4.13 -0.68
CA GLY A 234 -10.91 5.57 -0.77
C GLY A 234 -11.18 6.26 0.57
N GLY A 235 -10.66 5.72 1.68
CA GLY A 235 -10.92 6.22 3.04
C GLY A 235 -12.34 5.94 3.55
N ILE A 236 -13.11 5.07 2.88
CA ILE A 236 -14.50 4.72 3.23
C ILE A 236 -14.62 3.24 3.62
N ALA A 237 -13.92 2.34 2.95
CA ALA A 237 -13.96 0.92 3.28
C ALA A 237 -13.30 0.67 4.64
N GLU A 238 -14.09 0.20 5.61
CA GLU A 238 -13.67 0.06 7.01
C GLU A 238 -12.79 -1.17 7.27
N THR A 239 -12.81 -2.15 6.37
CA THR A 239 -12.09 -3.43 6.51
C THR A 239 -11.98 -4.12 5.17
N GLY A 240 -11.21 -5.20 5.12
CA GLY A 240 -11.17 -6.09 3.98
C GLY A 240 -9.90 -6.00 3.14
N GLY A 241 -9.89 -6.79 2.09
CA GLY A 241 -8.81 -6.89 1.13
C GLY A 241 -9.32 -7.31 -0.24
N TYR A 242 -8.42 -7.23 -1.22
CA TYR A 242 -8.66 -7.67 -2.57
C TYR A 242 -7.51 -8.54 -3.09
N ILE A 243 -7.83 -9.51 -3.93
CA ILE A 243 -6.89 -10.31 -4.70
C ILE A 243 -7.36 -10.24 -6.15
N CYS A 244 -6.48 -9.83 -7.08
CA CYS A 244 -6.76 -9.75 -8.50
C CYS A 244 -5.69 -10.50 -9.31
N GLY A 245 -6.04 -11.03 -10.46
CA GLY A 245 -5.10 -11.69 -11.35
C GLY A 245 -5.75 -12.71 -12.26
N LYS A 246 -4.99 -13.77 -12.61
CA LYS A 246 -5.49 -14.87 -13.41
C LYS A 246 -6.57 -15.64 -12.64
N GLU A 247 -7.66 -15.96 -13.29
CA GLU A 247 -8.84 -16.60 -12.70
C GLU A 247 -8.47 -17.85 -11.89
N GLN A 248 -7.62 -18.72 -12.42
CA GLN A 248 -7.18 -19.94 -11.74
C GLN A 248 -6.51 -19.67 -10.39
N TYR A 249 -5.72 -18.60 -10.25
CA TYR A 249 -5.02 -18.29 -9.00
C TYR A 249 -5.92 -17.55 -8.01
N VAL A 250 -6.81 -16.69 -8.50
CA VAL A 250 -7.85 -16.05 -7.69
C VAL A 250 -8.79 -17.11 -7.10
N GLN A 251 -9.16 -18.11 -7.87
CA GLN A 251 -9.98 -19.24 -7.39
C GLN A 251 -9.27 -20.05 -6.30
N LEU A 252 -7.96 -20.32 -6.44
CA LEU A 252 -7.17 -20.99 -5.40
C LEU A 252 -7.09 -20.16 -4.10
N ALA A 253 -6.96 -18.85 -4.22
CA ALA A 253 -7.01 -17.95 -3.07
C ALA A 253 -8.40 -17.95 -2.41
N ALA A 254 -9.48 -17.99 -3.20
CA ALA A 254 -10.84 -18.10 -2.69
C ALA A 254 -11.07 -19.41 -1.91
N TYR A 255 -10.54 -20.53 -2.40
CA TYR A 255 -10.55 -21.81 -1.66
C TYR A 255 -9.76 -21.73 -0.36
N ARG A 256 -8.68 -20.97 -0.34
CA ARG A 256 -7.90 -20.78 0.89
C ARG A 256 -8.62 -19.89 1.91
N LEU A 257 -9.32 -18.86 1.44
CA LEU A 257 -10.09 -17.96 2.30
C LEU A 257 -11.29 -18.67 2.97
N THR A 258 -11.96 -19.53 2.23
CA THR A 258 -13.16 -20.26 2.69
C THR A 258 -12.85 -21.73 2.90
N ALA A 259 -13.11 -22.56 1.87
CA ALA A 259 -12.75 -23.96 1.87
C ALA A 259 -12.65 -24.47 0.43
N PRO A 260 -11.83 -25.52 0.16
CA PRO A 260 -11.85 -26.20 -1.13
C PRO A 260 -13.26 -26.65 -1.53
N GLY A 261 -13.65 -26.36 -2.77
CA GLY A 261 -14.98 -26.65 -3.30
C GLY A 261 -16.06 -25.61 -2.99
N ILE A 262 -15.78 -24.63 -2.12
CA ILE A 262 -16.68 -23.51 -1.83
C ILE A 262 -16.19 -22.23 -2.54
N GLY A 263 -14.97 -21.81 -2.25
CA GLY A 263 -14.35 -20.66 -2.90
C GLY A 263 -15.11 -19.34 -2.71
N GLY A 264 -15.29 -18.59 -3.79
CA GLY A 264 -15.95 -17.29 -3.80
C GLY A 264 -17.48 -17.31 -3.75
N GLU A 265 -18.12 -18.49 -3.77
CA GLU A 265 -19.58 -18.65 -3.87
C GLU A 265 -20.34 -18.26 -2.59
N VAL A 266 -19.67 -18.15 -1.47
CA VAL A 266 -20.27 -17.84 -0.15
C VAL A 266 -19.61 -16.66 0.53
N GLY A 267 -20.26 -16.18 1.58
CA GLY A 267 -19.79 -15.13 2.46
C GLY A 267 -20.65 -13.87 2.34
N ALA A 268 -21.46 -13.61 3.37
CA ALA A 268 -22.21 -12.37 3.46
C ALA A 268 -21.24 -11.19 3.61
N MET A 269 -21.54 -10.08 2.94
CA MET A 269 -20.67 -8.89 2.91
C MET A 269 -20.78 -8.02 4.19
N LEU A 270 -21.48 -8.47 5.21
CA LEU A 270 -21.54 -7.87 6.55
C LEU A 270 -21.97 -6.38 6.57
N GLY A 271 -22.77 -5.95 5.61
CA GLY A 271 -23.21 -4.56 5.45
C GLY A 271 -22.17 -3.62 4.82
N THR A 272 -21.00 -4.11 4.42
CA THR A 272 -19.89 -3.29 3.91
C THR A 272 -19.97 -3.00 2.42
N THR A 273 -20.85 -3.68 1.67
CA THR A 273 -20.90 -3.65 0.20
C THR A 273 -20.94 -2.22 -0.36
N ARG A 274 -21.87 -1.39 0.12
CA ARG A 274 -21.97 0.01 -0.31
C ARG A 274 -20.69 0.80 -0.04
N GLY A 275 -20.10 0.62 1.16
CA GLY A 275 -18.85 1.30 1.54
C GLY A 275 -17.69 0.94 0.63
N ILE A 276 -17.57 -0.35 0.24
CA ILE A 276 -16.51 -0.81 -0.65
C ILE A 276 -16.71 -0.27 -2.08
N TYR A 277 -17.94 -0.29 -2.63
CA TYR A 277 -18.23 0.33 -3.93
C TYR A 277 -17.95 1.83 -3.95
N GLN A 278 -18.46 2.54 -2.93
CA GLN A 278 -18.25 4.00 -2.83
C GLN A 278 -16.79 4.32 -2.58
N GLY A 279 -16.09 3.49 -1.80
CA GLY A 279 -14.66 3.61 -1.56
C GLY A 279 -13.86 3.49 -2.86
N LEU A 280 -14.14 2.46 -3.67
CA LEU A 280 -13.50 2.29 -4.98
C LEU A 280 -13.77 3.48 -5.90
N TYR A 281 -15.03 3.98 -5.92
CA TYR A 281 -15.37 5.16 -6.69
C TYR A 281 -14.57 6.40 -6.28
N MET A 282 -14.35 6.59 -4.98
CA MET A 282 -13.59 7.73 -4.44
C MET A 282 -12.07 7.54 -4.53
N ALA A 283 -11.61 6.32 -4.63
CA ALA A 283 -10.21 5.96 -4.51
C ALA A 283 -9.24 6.77 -5.40
N PRO A 284 -9.47 6.94 -6.72
CA PRO A 284 -8.56 7.73 -7.56
C PRO A 284 -8.40 9.16 -7.08
N THR A 285 -9.51 9.82 -6.72
CA THR A 285 -9.49 11.20 -6.21
C THR A 285 -8.72 11.29 -4.89
N ILE A 286 -9.00 10.39 -3.93
CA ILE A 286 -8.35 10.42 -2.61
C ILE A 286 -6.86 10.09 -2.73
N VAL A 287 -6.49 9.12 -3.56
CA VAL A 287 -5.07 8.80 -3.85
C VAL A 287 -4.36 10.02 -4.46
N GLY A 288 -5.01 10.71 -5.41
CA GLY A 288 -4.50 11.97 -5.97
C GLY A 288 -4.25 13.03 -4.90
N GLN A 289 -5.18 13.20 -3.94
CA GLN A 289 -5.01 14.13 -2.82
C GLN A 289 -3.84 13.75 -1.92
N ALA A 290 -3.67 12.45 -1.63
CA ALA A 290 -2.56 11.94 -0.83
C ALA A 290 -1.21 12.16 -1.52
N ILE A 291 -1.10 11.87 -2.84
CA ILE A 291 0.13 12.09 -3.61
C ILE A 291 0.47 13.58 -3.69
N LYS A 292 -0.51 14.47 -3.90
CA LYS A 292 -0.29 15.93 -3.82
C LYS A 292 0.27 16.33 -2.46
N GLY A 293 -0.29 15.76 -1.39
CA GLY A 293 0.18 15.96 -0.02
C GLY A 293 1.62 15.51 0.18
N SER A 294 1.97 14.31 -0.29
CA SER A 294 3.33 13.79 -0.22
C SER A 294 4.32 14.61 -1.04
N THR A 295 3.90 15.12 -2.22
CA THR A 295 4.72 16.03 -3.05
C THR A 295 4.99 17.35 -2.34
N PHE A 296 3.95 17.92 -1.73
CA PHE A 296 4.08 19.14 -0.92
C PHE A 296 5.00 18.93 0.29
N ALA A 297 4.84 17.82 1.01
CA ALA A 297 5.69 17.48 2.14
C ALA A 297 7.16 17.34 1.72
N ALA A 298 7.44 16.64 0.61
CA ALA A 298 8.80 16.52 0.08
C ALA A 298 9.44 17.88 -0.17
N ALA A 299 8.73 18.81 -0.81
CA ALA A 299 9.25 20.14 -1.10
C ALA A 299 9.43 20.97 0.17
N MET A 300 8.45 20.99 1.09
CA MET A 300 8.55 21.73 2.35
C MET A 300 9.72 21.28 3.22
N PHE A 301 9.91 19.96 3.38
CA PHE A 301 11.03 19.43 4.16
C PHE A 301 12.38 19.61 3.45
N ALA A 302 12.44 19.51 2.11
CA ALA A 302 13.66 19.77 1.37
C ALA A 302 14.11 21.25 1.50
N GLU A 303 13.20 22.19 1.35
CA GLU A 303 13.48 23.63 1.56
C GLU A 303 13.82 23.97 3.02
N SER A 304 13.40 23.12 3.97
CA SER A 304 13.78 23.22 5.40
C SER A 304 15.12 22.51 5.71
N GLY A 305 15.86 22.02 4.69
CA GLY A 305 17.20 21.45 4.84
C GLY A 305 17.25 19.94 5.09
N PHE A 306 16.13 19.21 4.96
CA PHE A 306 16.09 17.77 5.12
C PHE A 306 16.16 17.02 3.76
N VAL A 307 16.71 15.82 3.77
CA VAL A 307 16.72 14.96 2.58
C VAL A 307 15.42 14.19 2.50
N THR A 308 14.77 14.24 1.34
CA THR A 308 13.48 13.59 1.11
C THR A 308 13.56 12.55 0.00
N LYS A 309 12.80 11.45 0.10
CA LYS A 309 12.73 10.42 -0.94
C LYS A 309 11.29 9.86 -1.04
N PRO A 310 10.64 9.94 -2.22
CA PRO A 310 11.11 10.61 -3.45
C PRO A 310 11.31 12.11 -3.22
N ALA A 311 12.15 12.75 -4.03
CA ALA A 311 12.18 14.20 -4.11
C ALA A 311 10.85 14.74 -4.69
N TRP A 312 10.56 16.01 -4.46
CA TRP A 312 9.29 16.60 -4.88
C TRP A 312 9.04 16.57 -6.40
N ASN A 313 10.13 16.53 -7.20
CA ASN A 313 10.12 16.50 -8.67
C ASN A 313 10.28 15.09 -9.26
N GLU A 314 10.38 14.05 -8.43
CA GLU A 314 10.42 12.66 -8.87
C GLU A 314 9.01 12.09 -9.03
N ALA A 315 8.86 11.12 -9.95
CA ALA A 315 7.63 10.37 -10.11
C ALA A 315 7.31 9.57 -8.83
N ARG A 316 6.02 9.43 -8.53
CA ARG A 316 5.53 8.72 -7.35
C ARG A 316 4.76 7.49 -7.76
N THR A 317 5.12 6.37 -7.18
CA THR A 317 4.55 5.05 -7.48
C THR A 317 3.99 4.37 -6.23
N ASP A 318 4.01 5.10 -5.11
CA ASP A 318 3.29 4.81 -3.85
C ASP A 318 2.95 6.12 -3.12
N LEU A 319 2.31 6.02 -1.95
CA LEU A 319 1.93 7.16 -1.11
C LEU A 319 2.99 7.59 -0.10
N ILE A 320 4.07 6.83 0.06
CA ILE A 320 5.01 7.00 1.16
C ILE A 320 5.99 8.12 0.84
N GLN A 321 6.10 9.09 1.75
CA GLN A 321 7.12 10.12 1.77
C GLN A 321 8.10 9.85 2.92
N ALA A 322 9.31 9.47 2.58
CA ALA A 322 10.40 9.36 3.55
C ALA A 322 11.13 10.70 3.70
N VAL A 323 11.42 11.07 4.95
CA VAL A 323 12.19 12.26 5.32
C VAL A 323 13.30 11.85 6.27
N LYS A 324 14.55 12.15 5.90
CA LYS A 324 15.71 11.85 6.73
C LYS A 324 16.03 13.04 7.64
N PHE A 325 15.99 12.81 8.93
CA PHE A 325 16.23 13.79 9.97
C PHE A 325 17.64 13.68 10.55
N SER A 326 18.10 14.75 11.20
CA SER A 326 19.44 14.85 11.78
C SER A 326 19.56 14.14 13.13
N SER A 327 18.46 13.95 13.85
CA SER A 327 18.43 13.31 15.19
C SER A 327 17.07 12.70 15.50
N ALA A 328 17.02 11.88 16.55
CA ALA A 328 15.78 11.33 17.10
C ALA A 328 14.80 12.43 17.54
N GLU A 329 15.30 13.57 18.04
CA GLU A 329 14.45 14.67 18.48
C GLU A 329 13.67 15.30 17.33
N HIS A 330 14.29 15.49 16.15
CA HIS A 330 13.62 15.95 14.93
C HIS A 330 12.53 14.96 14.51
N LEU A 331 12.86 13.67 14.52
CA LEU A 331 11.94 12.61 14.15
C LEU A 331 10.71 12.56 15.05
N ILE A 332 10.93 12.66 16.39
CA ILE A 332 9.84 12.71 17.37
C ILE A 332 8.99 13.97 17.18
N ALA A 333 9.62 15.13 16.97
CA ALA A 333 8.91 16.40 16.74
C ALA A 333 8.05 16.34 15.46
N PHE A 334 8.56 15.71 14.39
CA PHE A 334 7.84 15.48 13.15
C PHE A 334 6.56 14.65 13.39
N VAL A 335 6.69 13.48 14.00
CA VAL A 335 5.57 12.57 14.24
C VAL A 335 4.53 13.19 15.17
N GLN A 336 4.99 13.85 16.24
CA GLN A 336 4.09 14.56 17.16
C GLN A 336 3.37 15.75 16.49
N GLY A 337 4.03 16.44 15.56
CA GLY A 337 3.40 17.51 14.77
C GLY A 337 2.30 16.98 13.86
N ILE A 338 2.51 15.84 13.16
CA ILE A 338 1.48 15.17 12.37
C ILE A 338 0.31 14.75 13.26
N GLN A 339 0.56 14.15 14.44
CA GLN A 339 -0.51 13.76 15.38
C GLN A 339 -1.36 14.95 15.84
N ARG A 340 -0.73 16.08 16.15
CA ARG A 340 -1.44 17.32 16.54
C ARG A 340 -2.35 17.86 15.44
N ALA A 341 -2.10 17.52 14.19
CA ALA A 341 -2.92 17.89 13.04
C ALA A 341 -4.03 16.88 12.72
N ALA A 342 -4.04 15.72 13.36
CA ALA A 342 -5.04 14.70 13.11
C ALA A 342 -6.46 15.17 13.50
N ALA A 343 -7.47 14.63 12.80
CA ALA A 343 -8.87 14.88 13.14
C ALA A 343 -9.32 14.08 14.38
N VAL A 344 -8.71 12.92 14.58
CA VAL A 344 -8.97 12.00 15.69
C VAL A 344 -7.76 11.99 16.62
N ASP A 345 -7.98 11.96 17.92
CA ASP A 345 -6.93 11.87 18.95
C ASP A 345 -5.81 12.93 18.85
N SER A 346 -6.09 14.12 18.30
CA SER A 346 -5.11 15.21 18.16
C SER A 346 -4.51 15.68 19.48
N HIS A 347 -5.16 15.39 20.61
CA HIS A 347 -4.71 15.71 21.96
C HIS A 347 -3.68 14.71 22.52
N VAL A 348 -3.53 13.56 21.88
CA VAL A 348 -2.55 12.54 22.27
C VAL A 348 -1.15 12.97 21.82
N VAL A 349 -0.17 12.78 22.68
CA VAL A 349 1.25 13.02 22.36
C VAL A 349 1.92 11.65 22.22
N PRO A 350 2.21 11.20 20.99
CA PRO A 350 2.88 9.91 20.82
C PRO A 350 4.30 9.94 21.35
N GLU A 351 4.73 8.83 21.93
CA GLU A 351 6.09 8.58 22.40
C GLU A 351 6.62 7.29 21.79
N PRO A 352 7.95 7.16 21.62
CA PRO A 352 8.55 5.90 21.20
C PRO A 352 8.27 4.78 22.19
N TRP A 353 7.88 3.62 21.71
CA TRP A 353 7.61 2.45 22.54
C TRP A 353 7.92 1.15 21.79
N ASP A 354 8.16 0.08 22.56
CA ASP A 354 8.46 -1.24 22.01
C ASP A 354 7.20 -1.89 21.45
N MET A 355 7.17 -2.09 20.14
CA MET A 355 6.05 -2.73 19.45
C MET A 355 6.35 -4.19 19.12
N PRO A 356 5.39 -5.11 19.27
CA PRO A 356 5.57 -6.50 18.88
C PRO A 356 5.95 -6.62 17.40
N GLY A 357 7.04 -7.33 17.12
CA GLY A 357 7.52 -7.57 15.76
C GLY A 357 8.54 -6.55 15.23
N TYR A 358 8.91 -5.53 16.02
CA TYR A 358 9.93 -4.54 15.66
C TYR A 358 11.16 -4.70 16.55
N GLU A 359 12.36 -4.48 15.96
CA GLU A 359 13.65 -4.58 16.68
C GLU A 359 13.98 -3.31 17.47
N HIS A 360 13.38 -2.19 17.12
CA HIS A 360 13.62 -0.87 17.73
C HIS A 360 12.29 -0.24 18.15
N PRO A 361 12.29 0.62 19.18
CA PRO A 361 11.12 1.40 19.54
C PRO A 361 10.58 2.18 18.32
N VAL A 362 9.27 2.20 18.15
CA VAL A 362 8.60 2.91 17.06
C VAL A 362 7.75 4.03 17.64
N ILE A 363 7.74 5.18 16.98
CA ILE A 363 6.80 6.27 17.26
C ILE A 363 5.80 6.36 16.11
N MET A 364 4.51 6.55 16.43
CA MET A 364 3.43 6.59 15.42
C MET A 364 2.46 7.75 15.67
N ALA A 365 2.10 8.44 14.59
CA ALA A 365 0.96 9.34 14.50
C ALA A 365 -0.11 8.65 13.65
N ALA A 366 -1.20 8.23 14.28
CA ALA A 366 -2.25 7.44 13.66
C ALA A 366 -3.65 7.89 14.11
N GLY A 367 -3.88 9.20 14.16
CA GLY A 367 -5.18 9.80 14.49
C GLY A 367 -6.15 9.72 13.31
N THR A 368 -6.62 8.51 13.02
CA THR A 368 -7.40 8.15 11.84
C THR A 368 -8.77 7.61 12.19
N PHE A 369 -9.76 7.77 11.29
CA PHE A 369 -11.09 7.17 11.43
C PHE A 369 -11.04 5.64 11.26
N ILE A 370 -10.18 5.17 10.34
CA ILE A 370 -9.95 3.75 10.10
C ILE A 370 -8.59 3.41 10.71
N GLN A 371 -8.59 2.55 11.72
CA GLN A 371 -7.39 2.17 12.46
C GLN A 371 -6.43 1.30 11.62
N GLY A 372 -5.13 1.51 11.80
CA GLY A 372 -4.06 0.82 11.08
C GLY A 372 -3.39 1.69 10.04
N GLY A 373 -2.57 1.09 9.16
CA GLY A 373 -1.93 1.77 8.03
C GLY A 373 -2.93 2.00 6.90
N SER A 374 -3.88 2.93 7.11
CA SER A 374 -4.94 3.26 6.15
C SER A 374 -4.49 4.27 5.10
N LEU A 375 -5.42 4.71 4.24
CA LEU A 375 -5.20 5.80 3.27
C LEU A 375 -5.16 7.19 3.94
N GLU A 376 -5.45 7.30 5.22
CA GLU A 376 -5.48 8.55 5.96
C GLU A 376 -4.08 9.05 6.32
N LEU A 377 -3.97 10.35 6.61
CA LEU A 377 -2.69 10.95 6.99
C LEU A 377 -2.16 10.29 8.28
N SER A 378 -1.02 9.68 8.17
CA SER A 378 -0.27 9.09 9.27
C SER A 378 1.23 9.27 9.09
N ALA A 379 1.98 9.13 10.16
CA ALA A 379 3.43 9.09 10.13
C ALA A 379 3.93 8.09 11.17
N ASP A 380 4.96 7.35 10.81
CA ASP A 380 5.61 6.42 11.70
C ASP A 380 7.13 6.37 11.47
N ALA A 381 7.85 5.92 12.47
CA ALA A 381 9.29 5.78 12.36
C ALA A 381 9.87 4.88 13.44
N PRO A 382 10.77 3.95 13.09
CA PRO A 382 11.64 3.32 14.06
C PRO A 382 12.68 4.32 14.56
N ILE A 383 12.94 4.34 15.86
CA ILE A 383 13.93 5.22 16.49
C ILE A 383 15.32 4.59 16.35
N ARG A 384 15.92 4.75 15.20
CA ARG A 384 17.26 4.25 14.87
C ARG A 384 17.92 5.13 13.80
N GLU A 385 19.24 5.09 13.74
CA GLU A 385 19.99 5.70 12.64
C GLU A 385 19.89 4.86 11.33
N PRO A 386 19.81 5.53 10.15
CA PRO A 386 19.55 6.95 9.98
C PRO A 386 18.10 7.27 10.37
N TYR A 387 17.87 8.38 11.06
CA TYR A 387 16.56 8.78 11.56
C TYR A 387 15.63 9.14 10.40
N ILE A 388 14.82 8.20 9.95
CA ILE A 388 13.92 8.38 8.81
C ILE A 388 12.47 8.31 9.30
N GLY A 389 11.72 9.38 9.07
CA GLY A 389 10.26 9.41 9.24
C GLY A 389 9.56 9.06 7.94
N TYR A 390 8.52 8.26 8.04
CA TYR A 390 7.68 7.85 6.92
C TYR A 390 6.30 8.45 7.11
N MET A 391 5.91 9.37 6.22
CA MET A 391 4.56 9.93 6.14
C MET A 391 3.82 9.30 4.99
N GLN A 392 2.55 9.02 5.17
CA GLN A 392 1.73 8.41 4.14
C GLN A 392 0.28 8.90 4.20
N GLY A 393 -0.41 8.81 3.07
CA GLY A 393 -1.84 9.04 2.99
C GLY A 393 -2.27 10.51 3.14
N GLY A 394 -3.56 10.65 3.29
CA GLY A 394 -4.25 11.93 3.46
C GLY A 394 -5.51 12.00 2.61
N LEU A 395 -6.69 12.05 3.25
CA LEU A 395 -7.97 12.09 2.54
C LEU A 395 -8.17 13.41 1.77
N THR A 396 -7.51 14.48 2.20
CA THR A 396 -7.54 15.76 1.50
C THR A 396 -6.16 16.39 1.48
N TYR A 397 -5.79 17.00 0.38
CA TYR A 397 -4.54 17.77 0.25
C TYR A 397 -4.42 18.86 1.32
N SER A 398 -5.53 19.55 1.64
CA SER A 398 -5.56 20.58 2.66
C SER A 398 -5.21 20.06 4.06
N HIS A 399 -5.66 18.85 4.42
CA HIS A 399 -5.29 18.23 5.69
C HIS A 399 -3.81 17.87 5.74
N VAL A 400 -3.26 17.31 4.65
CA VAL A 400 -1.82 17.01 4.60
C VAL A 400 -0.98 18.29 4.70
N LYS A 401 -1.36 19.36 4.01
CA LYS A 401 -0.69 20.67 4.17
C LYS A 401 -0.70 21.11 5.63
N TYR A 402 -1.85 21.05 6.28
CA TYR A 402 -1.97 21.41 7.70
C TYR A 402 -1.05 20.55 8.58
N GLY A 403 -0.97 19.22 8.31
CA GLY A 403 -0.09 18.31 9.03
C GLY A 403 1.39 18.66 8.88
N VAL A 404 1.83 18.96 7.65
CA VAL A 404 3.21 19.35 7.36
C VAL A 404 3.57 20.68 8.05
N LEU A 405 2.67 21.68 7.97
CA LEU A 405 2.89 22.95 8.66
C LEU A 405 2.98 22.76 10.19
N MET A 406 2.13 21.91 10.77
CA MET A 406 2.17 21.57 12.20
C MET A 406 3.47 20.86 12.59
N ALA A 407 3.99 19.98 11.73
CA ALA A 407 5.27 19.32 11.98
C ALA A 407 6.42 20.32 12.00
N LEU A 408 6.50 21.20 11.00
CA LEU A 408 7.52 22.26 10.94
C LEU A 408 7.40 23.25 12.10
N GLN A 409 6.17 23.67 12.45
CA GLN A 409 5.94 24.53 13.60
C GLN A 409 6.39 23.86 14.91
N THR A 410 6.10 22.57 15.08
CA THR A 410 6.52 21.82 16.26
C THR A 410 8.05 21.73 16.37
N MET A 411 8.74 21.55 15.23
CA MET A 411 10.21 21.60 15.20
C MET A 411 10.73 22.99 15.55
N LYS A 412 10.16 24.05 14.97
CA LYS A 412 10.57 25.43 15.24
C LYS A 412 10.36 25.81 16.71
N ASP A 413 9.22 25.45 17.31
CA ASP A 413 8.92 25.70 18.73
C ASP A 413 9.96 25.04 19.66
N ARG A 414 10.57 23.92 19.20
CA ARG A 414 11.64 23.20 19.92
C ARG A 414 13.06 23.64 19.55
N LYS A 415 13.21 24.64 18.70
CA LYS A 415 14.51 25.13 18.19
C LYS A 415 15.31 24.08 17.45
N LEU A 416 14.62 23.27 16.67
CA LEU A 416 15.17 22.22 15.80
C LEU A 416 15.26 22.66 14.32
N LEU A 417 14.73 23.84 13.99
CA LEU A 417 14.82 24.52 12.70
C LEU A 417 15.49 25.87 12.86
#